data_410e6bea92a4888af3f3106988627a68
#
_entry.id   410e6bea92a4888af3f3106988627a68
#
_cell.length_a   1.000
_cell.length_b   1.000
_cell.length_c   1.000
_cell.angle_alpha   90.00
_cell.angle_beta   90.00
_cell.angle_gamma   90.00
#
_symmetry.space_group_name_H-M   'P 1'
#
loop_
_entity.id
_entity.type
_entity.pdbx_description
1 polymer ?
#
loop_
_entity_poly.entity_id
_entity_poly.type
_entity_poly.pdbx_seq_one_letter_code
_entity_poly.pdbx_strand_id
1 'polypeptide(L)'
;MQSIPQTRSNPQHRFAIVLGSGGVRSIAALGMVEVLAREGLQPDLVVGCSAGAMFGALIAAGHKADDAVRIATTLWSAEVTKQRRWRAIPQMLWPRLGRFDADFALRDDRLVMQRLQQAFGDVQIEDLPLTLRVTSTDAATGERVVLRSGGLVQALRASIALPFMFKPVHIAGRRLIDGFVADPLPVSAATDAHAVLALGFASPMPYRVDGPSRLLAQTTSALTNNLMQARLAEASAGGTRLLSLVPPLERRVGLFDTAAMPYLVEAGRRATEAALPAIHALLQRTPQLVAA
;
A
#
# COMPACT_ATOMS: atom_id res chain seq x y z
N MET A 1 -12.90 -16.29 34.42
CA MET A 1 -12.43 -16.54 33.06
C MET A 1 -10.93 -16.20 33.05
N GLN A 2 -10.09 -17.23 33.11
CA GLN A 2 -8.64 -17.05 33.05
C GLN A 2 -8.24 -16.78 31.59
N SER A 3 -7.64 -15.64 31.33
CA SER A 3 -7.04 -15.30 30.05
C SER A 3 -5.86 -16.25 29.79
N ILE A 4 -5.99 -17.08 28.76
CA ILE A 4 -4.91 -17.91 28.24
C ILE A 4 -3.80 -16.96 27.75
N PRO A 5 -2.56 -17.04 28.23
CA PRO A 5 -1.47 -16.25 27.69
C PRO A 5 -1.24 -16.68 26.24
N GLN A 6 -1.43 -15.75 25.30
CA GLN A 6 -1.01 -15.96 23.92
C GLN A 6 0.51 -16.12 23.92
N THR A 7 0.98 -17.34 23.76
CA THR A 7 2.38 -17.63 23.47
C THR A 7 2.75 -16.89 22.18
N ARG A 8 3.54 -15.82 22.29
CA ARG A 8 4.10 -15.13 21.14
C ARG A 8 4.92 -16.15 20.38
N SER A 9 4.47 -16.55 19.20
CA SER A 9 5.29 -17.32 18.27
C SER A 9 6.56 -16.56 17.99
N ASN A 10 7.70 -17.27 17.91
CA ASN A 10 8.97 -16.69 17.51
C ASN A 10 8.78 -15.93 16.19
N PRO A 11 9.26 -14.69 16.05
CA PRO A 11 9.03 -13.89 14.84
C PRO A 11 9.57 -14.64 13.62
N GLN A 12 8.74 -14.78 12.59
CA GLN A 12 9.10 -15.45 11.34
C GLN A 12 10.02 -14.55 10.48
N HIS A 13 9.92 -13.23 10.68
CA HIS A 13 10.69 -12.23 9.96
C HIS A 13 11.45 -11.34 10.93
N ARG A 14 12.69 -11.01 10.58
CA ARG A 14 13.52 -10.11 11.39
C ARG A 14 13.13 -8.65 11.19
N PHE A 15 12.94 -8.22 9.93
CA PHE A 15 12.67 -6.83 9.58
C PHE A 15 11.67 -6.73 8.44
N ALA A 16 10.52 -6.12 8.72
CA ALA A 16 9.48 -5.86 7.74
C ALA A 16 9.42 -4.39 7.36
N ILE A 17 9.19 -4.12 6.08
CA ILE A 17 8.72 -2.81 5.62
C ILE A 17 7.24 -2.90 5.25
N VAL A 18 6.47 -1.91 5.69
CA VAL A 18 5.04 -1.81 5.39
C VAL A 18 4.81 -0.52 4.60
N LEU A 19 4.29 -0.67 3.39
CA LEU A 19 4.09 0.40 2.43
C LEU A 19 2.60 0.70 2.29
N GLY A 20 2.20 1.84 2.83
CA GLY A 20 0.80 2.26 2.85
C GLY A 20 0.27 2.71 1.50
N SER A 21 -1.05 2.84 1.46
CA SER A 21 -1.76 3.47 0.34
C SER A 21 -1.38 4.96 0.26
N GLY A 22 -1.30 5.48 -0.96
CA GLY A 22 -0.92 6.89 -1.15
C GLY A 22 -0.94 7.33 -2.61
N GLY A 23 -1.36 6.44 -3.52
CA GLY A 23 -1.23 6.67 -4.96
C GLY A 23 0.24 6.88 -5.32
N VAL A 24 0.52 7.86 -6.17
CA VAL A 24 1.90 8.15 -6.60
C VAL A 24 2.87 8.43 -5.45
N ARG A 25 2.37 8.92 -4.29
CA ARG A 25 3.22 9.23 -3.13
C ARG A 25 3.96 8.01 -2.57
N SER A 26 3.38 6.83 -2.72
CA SER A 26 3.98 5.58 -2.24
C SER A 26 5.29 5.22 -2.96
N ILE A 27 5.63 5.89 -4.09
CA ILE A 27 6.93 5.73 -4.77
C ILE A 27 8.11 6.17 -3.87
N ALA A 28 7.87 6.99 -2.85
CA ALA A 28 8.87 7.36 -1.84
C ALA A 28 9.50 6.12 -1.17
N ALA A 29 8.83 4.96 -1.19
CA ALA A 29 9.37 3.68 -0.76
C ALA A 29 10.67 3.30 -1.48
N LEU A 30 10.83 3.67 -2.75
CA LEU A 30 12.04 3.37 -3.51
C LEU A 30 13.24 4.17 -2.98
N GLY A 31 13.04 5.45 -2.63
CA GLY A 31 14.05 6.24 -1.96
C GLY A 31 14.38 5.74 -0.55
N MET A 32 13.37 5.26 0.19
CA MET A 32 13.57 4.63 1.48
C MET A 32 14.45 3.39 1.36
N VAL A 33 14.14 2.47 0.46
CA VAL A 33 14.89 1.21 0.28
C VAL A 33 16.31 1.46 -0.21
N GLU A 34 16.54 2.49 -1.02
CA GLU A 34 17.88 2.90 -1.44
C GLU A 34 18.76 3.26 -0.23
N VAL A 35 18.22 4.05 0.72
CA VAL A 35 18.95 4.40 1.95
C VAL A 35 19.17 3.17 2.83
N LEU A 36 18.15 2.34 3.03
CA LEU A 36 18.28 1.11 3.79
C LEU A 36 19.36 0.19 3.20
N ALA A 37 19.39 0.02 1.88
CA ALA A 37 20.41 -0.80 1.19
C ALA A 37 21.83 -0.25 1.37
N ARG A 38 22.00 1.07 1.30
CA ARG A 38 23.29 1.75 1.55
C ARG A 38 23.81 1.51 2.97
N GLU A 39 22.89 1.44 3.93
CA GLU A 39 23.19 1.16 5.34
C GLU A 39 23.28 -0.36 5.67
N GLY A 40 23.19 -1.23 4.67
CA GLY A 40 23.19 -2.68 4.85
C GLY A 40 21.96 -3.23 5.58
N LEU A 41 20.88 -2.46 5.66
CA LEU A 41 19.61 -2.81 6.30
C LEU A 41 18.66 -3.40 5.25
N GLN A 42 18.57 -4.72 5.21
CA GLN A 42 17.70 -5.39 4.25
C GLN A 42 16.45 -5.94 4.93
N PRO A 43 15.24 -5.57 4.47
CA PRO A 43 14.00 -6.21 4.92
C PRO A 43 13.93 -7.65 4.37
N ASP A 44 13.31 -8.52 5.12
CA ASP A 44 12.98 -9.90 4.72
C ASP A 44 11.47 -10.11 4.52
N LEU A 45 10.68 -9.07 4.81
CA LEU A 45 9.24 -9.02 4.53
C LEU A 45 8.84 -7.65 3.99
N VAL A 46 8.08 -7.66 2.91
CA VAL A 46 7.43 -6.47 2.34
C VAL A 46 5.92 -6.65 2.45
N VAL A 47 5.23 -5.68 3.03
CA VAL A 47 3.76 -5.62 3.04
C VAL A 47 3.33 -4.37 2.29
N GLY A 48 2.42 -4.49 1.35
CA GLY A 48 1.98 -3.36 0.54
C GLY A 48 0.47 -3.22 0.42
N CYS A 49 0.00 -1.98 0.38
CA CYS A 49 -1.40 -1.61 0.15
C CYS A 49 -1.50 -0.66 -1.04
N SER A 50 -2.40 -0.95 -1.99
CA SER A 50 -2.65 -0.09 -3.15
C SER A 50 -1.36 0.17 -3.97
N ALA A 51 -1.04 1.41 -4.29
CA ALA A 51 0.21 1.75 -4.95
C ALA A 51 1.46 1.31 -4.15
N GLY A 52 1.37 1.26 -2.80
CA GLY A 52 2.40 0.70 -1.96
C GLY A 52 2.66 -0.79 -2.24
N ALA A 53 1.64 -1.55 -2.62
CA ALA A 53 1.82 -2.94 -3.05
C ALA A 53 2.55 -3.04 -4.40
N MET A 54 2.24 -2.15 -5.35
CA MET A 54 2.93 -2.10 -6.65
C MET A 54 4.42 -1.82 -6.49
N PHE A 55 4.77 -0.78 -5.73
CA PHE A 55 6.18 -0.44 -5.51
C PHE A 55 6.86 -1.47 -4.61
N GLY A 56 6.12 -2.04 -3.64
CA GLY A 56 6.58 -3.16 -2.82
C GLY A 56 6.90 -4.42 -3.63
N ALA A 57 6.13 -4.70 -4.68
CA ALA A 57 6.40 -5.81 -5.58
C ALA A 57 7.72 -5.63 -6.36
N LEU A 58 8.04 -4.40 -6.80
CA LEU A 58 9.34 -4.11 -7.43
C LEU A 58 10.50 -4.36 -6.47
N ILE A 59 10.34 -3.96 -5.20
CA ILE A 59 11.32 -4.21 -4.15
C ILE A 59 11.46 -5.72 -3.90
N ALA A 60 10.33 -6.42 -3.76
CA ALA A 60 10.32 -7.86 -3.50
C ALA A 60 10.87 -8.69 -4.67
N ALA A 61 10.74 -8.21 -5.90
CA ALA A 61 11.35 -8.79 -7.09
C ALA A 61 12.88 -8.57 -7.19
N GLY A 62 13.46 -7.81 -6.24
CA GLY A 62 14.91 -7.58 -6.19
C GLY A 62 15.42 -6.54 -7.19
N HIS A 63 14.54 -5.70 -7.74
CA HIS A 63 14.99 -4.62 -8.62
C HIS A 63 15.85 -3.60 -7.85
N LYS A 64 16.96 -3.17 -8.47
CA LYS A 64 17.74 -2.04 -7.96
C LYS A 64 16.88 -0.77 -7.97
N ALA A 65 17.18 0.18 -7.08
CA ALA A 65 16.37 1.37 -6.91
C ALA A 65 16.12 2.15 -8.21
N ASP A 66 17.16 2.37 -9.03
CA ASP A 66 17.04 3.10 -10.30
C ASP A 66 16.16 2.37 -11.32
N ASP A 67 16.31 1.04 -11.44
CA ASP A 67 15.47 0.22 -12.31
C ASP A 67 14.02 0.20 -11.81
N ALA A 68 13.83 0.07 -10.51
CA ALA A 68 12.51 0.12 -9.89
C ALA A 68 11.81 1.46 -10.14
N VAL A 69 12.52 2.59 -10.03
CA VAL A 69 11.99 3.93 -10.36
C VAL A 69 11.59 4.00 -11.84
N ARG A 70 12.42 3.52 -12.75
CA ARG A 70 12.12 3.51 -14.18
C ARG A 70 10.89 2.67 -14.51
N ILE A 71 10.77 1.48 -13.94
CA ILE A 71 9.59 0.61 -14.11
C ILE A 71 8.36 1.28 -13.48
N ALA A 72 8.48 1.82 -12.27
CA ALA A 72 7.39 2.48 -11.55
C ALA A 72 6.80 3.67 -12.35
N THR A 73 7.64 4.48 -12.99
CA THR A 73 7.18 5.61 -13.84
C THR A 73 6.40 5.14 -15.06
N THR A 74 6.73 3.96 -15.59
CA THR A 74 5.98 3.33 -16.68
C THR A 74 4.68 2.72 -16.19
N LEU A 75 4.71 2.00 -15.06
CA LEU A 75 3.54 1.37 -14.45
C LEU A 75 2.45 2.40 -14.10
N TRP A 76 2.83 3.53 -13.54
CA TRP A 76 1.91 4.57 -13.05
C TRP A 76 2.10 5.88 -13.79
N SER A 77 1.99 5.86 -15.12
CA SER A 77 2.09 7.07 -15.95
C SER A 77 0.75 7.80 -16.01
N ALA A 78 0.81 9.08 -16.44
CA ALA A 78 -0.37 9.90 -16.65
C ALA A 78 -1.38 9.28 -17.66
N GLU A 79 -0.91 8.44 -18.59
CA GLU A 79 -1.77 7.76 -19.56
C GLU A 79 -2.69 6.74 -18.89
N VAL A 80 -2.15 5.95 -17.93
CA VAL A 80 -2.91 4.97 -17.16
C VAL A 80 -4.07 5.63 -16.43
N THR A 81 -3.85 6.82 -15.89
CA THR A 81 -4.84 7.53 -15.10
C THR A 81 -5.88 8.27 -15.94
N LYS A 82 -5.65 8.43 -17.26
CA LYS A 82 -6.56 9.15 -18.17
C LYS A 82 -7.55 8.25 -18.90
N GLN A 83 -7.42 6.93 -18.85
CA GLN A 83 -8.29 5.98 -19.54
C GLN A 83 -9.73 6.04 -19.01
N ARG A 84 -10.66 6.64 -19.75
CA ARG A 84 -12.07 6.80 -19.35
C ARG A 84 -12.95 5.69 -19.92
N ARG A 85 -13.87 5.17 -19.09
CA ARG A 85 -14.97 4.29 -19.56
C ARG A 85 -16.18 5.12 -19.93
N TRP A 86 -16.42 5.33 -21.22
CA TRP A 86 -17.56 6.11 -21.69
C TRP A 86 -18.93 5.50 -21.29
N ARG A 87 -18.99 4.19 -21.11
CA ARG A 87 -20.19 3.47 -20.63
C ARG A 87 -20.53 3.80 -19.17
N ALA A 88 -19.62 4.36 -18.39
CA ALA A 88 -19.87 4.75 -17.02
C ALA A 88 -20.83 5.96 -16.89
N ILE A 89 -20.87 6.84 -17.89
CA ILE A 89 -21.71 8.04 -17.88
C ILE A 89 -23.21 7.68 -17.81
N PRO A 90 -23.77 6.85 -18.73
CA PRO A 90 -25.18 6.46 -18.63
C PRO A 90 -25.48 5.62 -17.37
N GLN A 91 -24.53 4.82 -16.88
CA GLN A 91 -24.70 4.10 -15.61
C GLN A 91 -24.86 5.04 -14.41
N MET A 92 -24.14 6.15 -14.40
CA MET A 92 -24.26 7.17 -13.34
C MET A 92 -25.55 8.01 -13.45
N LEU A 93 -25.90 8.46 -14.67
CA LEU A 93 -27.03 9.38 -14.88
C LEU A 93 -28.39 8.66 -14.83
N TRP A 94 -28.44 7.42 -15.33
CA TRP A 94 -29.65 6.59 -15.38
C TRP A 94 -29.33 5.17 -14.88
N PRO A 95 -29.17 4.97 -13.54
CA PRO A 95 -28.67 3.69 -12.99
C PRO A 95 -29.47 2.47 -13.42
N ARG A 96 -30.82 2.58 -13.54
CA ARG A 96 -31.68 1.47 -13.95
C ARG A 96 -31.53 1.14 -15.44
N LEU A 97 -31.49 2.15 -16.32
CA LEU A 97 -31.31 1.98 -17.76
C LEU A 97 -29.87 1.62 -18.12
N GLY A 98 -28.89 2.22 -17.44
CA GLY A 98 -27.47 1.99 -17.61
C GLY A 98 -26.98 0.68 -16.99
N ARG A 99 -27.86 -0.08 -16.30
CA ARG A 99 -27.52 -1.32 -15.59
C ARG A 99 -26.34 -1.12 -14.63
N PHE A 100 -26.49 -0.16 -13.71
CA PHE A 100 -25.51 0.04 -12.65
C PHE A 100 -25.44 -1.22 -11.78
N ASP A 101 -24.25 -1.70 -11.55
CA ASP A 101 -23.98 -2.89 -10.74
C ASP A 101 -22.77 -2.64 -9.82
N ALA A 102 -22.47 -3.65 -9.03
CA ALA A 102 -21.38 -3.61 -8.07
C ALA A 102 -19.99 -3.63 -8.73
N ASP A 103 -19.91 -3.88 -10.04
CA ASP A 103 -18.67 -3.84 -10.82
C ASP A 103 -18.51 -2.52 -11.60
N PHE A 104 -19.25 -1.49 -11.16
CA PHE A 104 -19.13 -0.16 -11.74
C PHE A 104 -17.71 0.40 -11.63
N ALA A 105 -17.23 1.03 -12.72
CA ALA A 105 -15.94 1.72 -12.75
C ALA A 105 -15.94 2.88 -13.75
N LEU A 106 -15.29 3.98 -13.39
CA LEU A 106 -15.10 5.15 -14.25
C LEU A 106 -13.93 5.01 -15.21
N ARG A 107 -12.97 4.15 -14.88
CA ARG A 107 -11.73 3.97 -15.64
C ARG A 107 -11.65 2.58 -16.26
N ASP A 108 -11.00 2.53 -17.41
CA ASP A 108 -10.59 1.28 -18.03
C ASP A 108 -9.25 0.85 -17.44
N ASP A 109 -9.10 -0.41 -17.11
CA ASP A 109 -7.91 -0.98 -16.47
C ASP A 109 -7.02 -1.78 -17.42
N ARG A 110 -7.37 -1.87 -18.72
CA ARG A 110 -6.62 -2.65 -19.71
C ARG A 110 -5.15 -2.23 -19.79
N LEU A 111 -4.88 -0.92 -19.79
CA LEU A 111 -3.52 -0.41 -19.85
C LEU A 111 -2.75 -0.72 -18.56
N VAL A 112 -3.41 -0.60 -17.40
CA VAL A 112 -2.81 -0.99 -16.10
C VAL A 112 -2.44 -2.47 -16.13
N MET A 113 -3.37 -3.33 -16.54
CA MET A 113 -3.15 -4.78 -16.64
C MET A 113 -2.01 -5.12 -17.60
N GLN A 114 -1.99 -4.49 -18.78
CA GLN A 114 -0.93 -4.69 -19.77
C GLN A 114 0.45 -4.34 -19.17
N ARG A 115 0.57 -3.23 -18.47
CA ARG A 115 1.82 -2.79 -17.86
C ARG A 115 2.25 -3.64 -16.68
N LEU A 116 1.30 -4.06 -15.83
CA LEU A 116 1.58 -5.02 -14.76
C LEU A 116 2.08 -6.34 -15.35
N GLN A 117 1.45 -6.83 -16.42
CA GLN A 117 1.87 -8.05 -17.10
C GLN A 117 3.25 -7.89 -17.75
N GLN A 118 3.55 -6.73 -18.33
CA GLN A 118 4.89 -6.44 -18.88
C GLN A 118 5.97 -6.38 -17.81
N ALA A 119 5.65 -5.87 -16.61
CA ALA A 119 6.60 -5.71 -15.51
C ALA A 119 6.86 -7.01 -14.74
N PHE A 120 5.81 -7.82 -14.53
CA PHE A 120 5.87 -8.96 -13.63
C PHE A 120 5.59 -10.32 -14.29
N GLY A 121 5.05 -10.32 -15.54
CA GLY A 121 4.72 -11.58 -16.23
C GLY A 121 3.75 -12.45 -15.43
N ASP A 122 4.00 -13.75 -15.43
CA ASP A 122 3.19 -14.77 -14.75
C ASP A 122 3.76 -15.18 -13.38
N VAL A 123 4.59 -14.30 -12.76
CA VAL A 123 5.23 -14.54 -11.46
C VAL A 123 4.16 -14.76 -10.39
N GLN A 124 4.38 -15.75 -9.54
CA GLN A 124 3.58 -15.97 -8.34
C GLN A 124 4.18 -15.20 -7.17
N ILE A 125 3.35 -14.79 -6.20
CA ILE A 125 3.80 -14.02 -5.02
C ILE A 125 4.85 -14.82 -4.24
N GLU A 126 4.62 -16.11 -4.07
CA GLU A 126 5.49 -17.04 -3.34
C GLU A 126 6.85 -17.30 -4.00
N ASP A 127 6.99 -17.00 -5.29
CA ASP A 127 8.23 -17.19 -6.06
C ASP A 127 9.14 -15.96 -6.03
N LEU A 128 8.71 -14.87 -5.38
CA LEU A 128 9.50 -13.65 -5.27
C LEU A 128 10.71 -13.85 -4.36
N PRO A 129 11.86 -13.22 -4.67
CA PRO A 129 13.07 -13.29 -3.84
C PRO A 129 12.88 -12.83 -2.39
N LEU A 130 12.04 -11.83 -2.16
CA LEU A 130 11.64 -11.40 -0.83
C LEU A 130 10.17 -11.73 -0.59
N THR A 131 9.84 -12.12 0.65
CA THR A 131 8.45 -12.36 1.03
C THR A 131 7.61 -11.11 0.82
N LEU A 132 6.55 -11.24 0.03
CA LEU A 132 5.59 -10.18 -0.24
C LEU A 132 4.20 -10.53 0.31
N ARG A 133 3.55 -9.54 0.92
CA ARG A 133 2.13 -9.59 1.29
C ARG A 133 1.42 -8.41 0.64
N VAL A 134 0.42 -8.70 -0.17
CA VAL A 134 -0.41 -7.70 -0.83
C VAL A 134 -1.74 -7.61 -0.10
N THR A 135 -2.14 -6.42 0.33
CA THR A 135 -3.43 -6.25 1.02
C THR A 135 -4.51 -5.72 0.10
N SER A 136 -5.71 -6.24 0.30
CA SER A 136 -6.93 -5.86 -0.40
C SER A 136 -8.09 -5.84 0.61
N THR A 137 -9.26 -5.41 0.19
CA THR A 137 -10.49 -5.42 1.00
C THR A 137 -11.53 -6.32 0.35
N ASP A 138 -12.16 -7.19 1.11
CA ASP A 138 -13.37 -7.90 0.68
C ASP A 138 -14.55 -6.92 0.60
N ALA A 139 -15.09 -6.72 -0.59
CA ALA A 139 -16.15 -5.74 -0.81
C ALA A 139 -17.48 -6.11 -0.15
N ALA A 140 -17.67 -7.38 0.23
CA ALA A 140 -18.89 -7.85 0.87
C ALA A 140 -18.87 -7.63 2.39
N THR A 141 -17.70 -7.85 3.03
CA THR A 141 -17.58 -7.80 4.50
C THR A 141 -16.87 -6.54 5.00
N GLY A 142 -16.10 -5.85 4.13
CA GLY A 142 -15.21 -4.75 4.52
C GLY A 142 -13.92 -5.22 5.19
N GLU A 143 -13.71 -6.52 5.33
CA GLU A 143 -12.54 -7.08 5.99
C GLU A 143 -11.28 -6.97 5.11
N ARG A 144 -10.14 -6.79 5.78
CA ARG A 144 -8.84 -6.86 5.12
C ARG A 144 -8.54 -8.29 4.67
N VAL A 145 -8.12 -8.44 3.42
CA VAL A 145 -7.60 -9.68 2.84
C VAL A 145 -6.11 -9.53 2.60
N VAL A 146 -5.31 -10.48 3.08
CA VAL A 146 -3.86 -10.53 2.85
C VAL A 146 -3.56 -11.64 1.86
N LEU A 147 -3.14 -11.26 0.66
CA LEU A 147 -2.74 -12.16 -0.41
C LEU A 147 -1.24 -12.46 -0.25
N ARG A 148 -0.91 -13.74 -0.05
CA ARG A 148 0.45 -14.22 0.22
C ARG A 148 0.94 -15.21 -0.83
N SER A 149 0.06 -15.63 -1.73
CA SER A 149 0.31 -16.60 -2.79
C SER A 149 -0.61 -16.36 -3.97
N GLY A 150 -0.29 -16.98 -5.10
CA GLY A 150 -1.04 -16.86 -6.35
C GLY A 150 -0.47 -15.76 -7.26
N GLY A 151 -1.15 -15.52 -8.37
CA GLY A 151 -0.68 -14.61 -9.42
C GLY A 151 -0.45 -13.18 -8.92
N LEU A 152 0.81 -12.72 -9.00
CA LEU A 152 1.22 -11.40 -8.53
C LEU A 152 0.42 -10.28 -9.21
N VAL A 153 0.27 -10.33 -10.53
CA VAL A 153 -0.46 -9.32 -11.31
C VAL A 153 -1.90 -9.19 -10.85
N GLN A 154 -2.57 -10.31 -10.57
CA GLN A 154 -3.96 -10.29 -10.09
C GLN A 154 -4.07 -9.72 -8.67
N ALA A 155 -3.14 -10.07 -7.78
CA ALA A 155 -3.09 -9.55 -6.43
C ALA A 155 -2.85 -8.02 -6.42
N LEU A 156 -1.89 -7.54 -7.22
CA LEU A 156 -1.63 -6.11 -7.37
C LEU A 156 -2.85 -5.38 -7.95
N ARG A 157 -3.49 -5.97 -8.96
CA ARG A 157 -4.71 -5.40 -9.55
C ARG A 157 -5.86 -5.31 -8.54
N ALA A 158 -6.01 -6.30 -7.66
CA ALA A 158 -6.99 -6.26 -6.59
C ALA A 158 -6.67 -5.16 -5.57
N SER A 159 -5.39 -5.04 -5.18
CA SER A 159 -4.93 -4.04 -4.22
C SER A 159 -5.13 -2.59 -4.68
N ILE A 160 -5.07 -2.32 -6.00
CA ILE A 160 -5.30 -0.99 -6.59
C ILE A 160 -6.72 -0.79 -7.13
N ALA A 161 -7.65 -1.70 -6.84
CA ALA A 161 -9.04 -1.62 -7.28
C ALA A 161 -9.83 -0.55 -6.52
N LEU A 162 -9.41 0.71 -6.64
CA LEU A 162 -10.02 1.86 -5.97
C LEU A 162 -11.51 1.95 -6.34
N PRO A 163 -12.44 1.89 -5.38
CA PRO A 163 -13.87 1.99 -5.62
C PRO A 163 -14.23 3.19 -6.49
N PHE A 164 -15.20 3.04 -7.36
CA PHE A 164 -15.60 3.99 -8.41
C PHE A 164 -14.57 4.18 -9.53
N MET A 165 -13.27 4.04 -9.27
CA MET A 165 -12.24 4.26 -10.28
C MET A 165 -12.01 3.01 -11.12
N PHE A 166 -11.82 1.86 -10.47
CA PHE A 166 -11.54 0.58 -11.13
C PHE A 166 -12.52 -0.49 -10.69
N LYS A 167 -12.74 -1.48 -11.54
CA LYS A 167 -13.58 -2.64 -11.22
C LYS A 167 -12.96 -3.44 -10.07
N PRO A 168 -13.80 -4.05 -9.21
CA PRO A 168 -13.36 -5.10 -8.30
C PRO A 168 -12.70 -6.26 -9.04
N VAL A 169 -11.90 -7.04 -8.33
CA VAL A 169 -11.24 -8.25 -8.83
C VAL A 169 -11.78 -9.46 -8.06
N HIS A 170 -12.08 -10.54 -8.78
CA HIS A 170 -12.55 -11.78 -8.16
C HIS A 170 -11.37 -12.74 -7.97
N ILE A 171 -11.04 -13.04 -6.70
CA ILE A 171 -10.01 -14.01 -6.33
C ILE A 171 -10.60 -14.97 -5.28
N ALA A 172 -10.48 -16.27 -5.52
CA ALA A 172 -10.96 -17.32 -4.61
C ALA A 172 -12.41 -17.12 -4.14
N GLY A 173 -13.31 -16.73 -5.04
CA GLY A 173 -14.73 -16.50 -4.75
C GLY A 173 -15.05 -15.20 -4.01
N ARG A 174 -14.04 -14.40 -3.66
CA ARG A 174 -14.21 -13.08 -3.03
C ARG A 174 -14.13 -11.96 -4.06
N ARG A 175 -14.95 -10.94 -3.87
CA ARG A 175 -14.89 -9.70 -4.64
C ARG A 175 -14.01 -8.69 -3.91
N LEU A 176 -12.81 -8.45 -4.43
CA LEU A 176 -11.79 -7.65 -3.79
C LEU A 176 -11.72 -6.24 -4.40
N ILE A 177 -11.60 -5.27 -3.52
CA ILE A 177 -11.37 -3.85 -3.82
C ILE A 177 -10.08 -3.38 -3.15
N ASP A 178 -9.66 -2.14 -3.41
CA ASP A 178 -8.44 -1.56 -2.88
C ASP A 178 -8.32 -1.74 -1.36
N GLY A 179 -7.12 -2.10 -0.92
CA GLY A 179 -6.82 -2.38 0.47
C GLY A 179 -6.96 -1.18 1.41
N PHE A 180 -6.90 0.06 0.87
CA PHE A 180 -7.00 1.28 1.68
C PHE A 180 -8.34 1.39 2.42
N VAL A 181 -9.38 0.72 1.91
CA VAL A 181 -10.73 0.76 2.51
C VAL A 181 -10.75 0.09 3.88
N ALA A 182 -10.06 -1.04 4.04
CA ALA A 182 -9.98 -1.77 5.30
C ALA A 182 -8.76 -1.38 6.15
N ASP A 183 -7.61 -1.11 5.50
CA ASP A 183 -6.36 -0.86 6.20
C ASP A 183 -5.38 -0.06 5.31
N PRO A 184 -5.39 1.28 5.40
CA PRO A 184 -4.56 2.13 4.54
C PRO A 184 -3.06 2.00 4.80
N LEU A 185 -2.65 1.52 5.99
CA LEU A 185 -1.26 1.24 6.36
C LEU A 185 -1.21 -0.08 7.14
N PRO A 186 -1.10 -1.22 6.43
CA PRO A 186 -1.42 -2.56 6.95
C PRO A 186 -0.32 -3.13 7.86
N VAL A 187 0.03 -2.41 8.92
CA VAL A 187 1.04 -2.84 9.92
C VAL A 187 0.67 -4.14 10.61
N SER A 188 -0.63 -4.39 10.78
CA SER A 188 -1.14 -5.63 11.35
C SER A 188 -0.98 -6.87 10.44
N ALA A 189 -0.61 -6.68 9.16
CA ALA A 189 -0.21 -7.78 8.29
C ALA A 189 1.28 -8.16 8.44
N ALA A 190 2.03 -7.49 9.33
CA ALA A 190 3.43 -7.76 9.63
C ALA A 190 3.68 -8.06 11.13
N THR A 191 2.67 -8.53 11.86
CA THR A 191 2.77 -8.81 13.33
C THR A 191 3.70 -9.95 13.68
N ASP A 192 4.05 -10.80 12.72
CA ASP A 192 5.04 -11.85 12.83
C ASP A 192 6.47 -11.40 12.50
N ALA A 193 6.68 -10.11 12.26
CA ALA A 193 8.01 -9.52 12.16
C ALA A 193 8.50 -9.01 13.51
N HIS A 194 9.83 -9.13 13.75
CA HIS A 194 10.47 -8.62 14.97
C HIS A 194 10.46 -7.09 15.01
N ALA A 195 10.69 -6.43 13.88
CA ALA A 195 10.69 -4.97 13.74
C ALA A 195 9.96 -4.57 12.45
N VAL A 196 9.19 -3.50 12.53
CA VAL A 196 8.39 -2.99 11.42
C VAL A 196 8.72 -1.52 11.16
N LEU A 197 9.13 -1.20 9.94
CA LEU A 197 9.25 0.16 9.43
C LEU A 197 8.08 0.43 8.49
N ALA A 198 7.18 1.32 8.88
CA ALA A 198 5.98 1.61 8.10
C ALA A 198 6.10 2.97 7.41
N LEU A 199 5.95 3.00 6.08
CA LEU A 199 5.88 4.22 5.29
C LEU A 199 4.43 4.54 4.94
N GLY A 200 3.91 5.62 5.51
CA GLY A 200 2.54 6.05 5.30
C GLY A 200 2.41 7.49 4.83
N PHE A 201 1.21 7.83 4.36
CA PHE A 201 0.88 9.20 3.93
C PHE A 201 -0.51 9.56 4.43
N ALA A 202 -0.62 10.68 5.14
CA ALA A 202 -1.92 11.23 5.45
C ALA A 202 -2.66 11.61 4.16
N SER A 203 -3.93 11.26 4.08
CA SER A 203 -4.79 11.70 2.98
C SER A 203 -4.99 13.21 3.08
N PRO A 204 -4.75 13.98 2.00
CA PRO A 204 -4.84 15.42 2.05
C PRO A 204 -6.29 15.87 2.26
N MET A 205 -6.50 16.75 3.23
CA MET A 205 -7.80 17.38 3.44
C MET A 205 -8.06 18.44 2.37
N PRO A 206 -9.24 18.51 1.76
CA PRO A 206 -9.59 19.59 0.84
C PRO A 206 -9.44 20.95 1.49
N TYR A 207 -8.85 21.91 0.78
CA TYR A 207 -8.67 23.27 1.29
C TYR A 207 -10.00 24.03 1.45
N ARG A 208 -10.95 23.78 0.54
CA ARG A 208 -12.30 24.33 0.56
C ARG A 208 -13.29 23.22 0.24
N VAL A 209 -14.45 23.29 0.86
CA VAL A 209 -15.58 22.39 0.58
C VAL A 209 -16.69 23.24 -0.03
N ASP A 210 -16.67 23.32 -1.35
CA ASP A 210 -17.56 24.13 -2.17
C ASP A 210 -18.46 23.28 -3.10
N GLY A 211 -18.52 21.98 -2.86
CA GLY A 211 -19.36 21.06 -3.61
C GLY A 211 -19.39 19.64 -3.05
N PRO A 212 -20.35 18.80 -3.49
CA PRO A 212 -20.57 17.46 -2.96
C PRO A 212 -19.33 16.55 -3.10
N SER A 213 -18.61 16.63 -4.22
CA SER A 213 -17.40 15.83 -4.45
C SER A 213 -16.28 16.19 -3.47
N ARG A 214 -16.14 17.47 -3.12
CA ARG A 214 -15.14 17.90 -2.13
C ARG A 214 -15.55 17.54 -0.71
N LEU A 215 -16.84 17.58 -0.39
CA LEU A 215 -17.37 17.12 0.90
C LEU A 215 -17.11 15.60 1.05
N LEU A 216 -17.39 14.81 0.02
CA LEU A 216 -17.09 13.39 0.02
C LEU A 216 -15.59 13.12 0.18
N ALA A 217 -14.75 13.85 -0.54
CA ALA A 217 -13.30 13.74 -0.41
C ALA A 217 -12.80 14.10 1.00
N GLN A 218 -13.37 15.14 1.63
CA GLN A 218 -13.06 15.51 3.01
C GLN A 218 -13.40 14.38 3.98
N THR A 219 -14.61 13.85 3.89
CA THR A 219 -15.09 12.76 4.75
C THR A 219 -14.23 11.52 4.58
N THR A 220 -13.96 11.12 3.33
CA THR A 220 -13.11 9.96 3.03
C THR A 220 -11.69 10.16 3.56
N SER A 221 -11.09 11.35 3.38
CA SER A 221 -9.75 11.65 3.90
C SER A 221 -9.71 11.58 5.43
N ALA A 222 -10.73 12.14 6.11
CA ALA A 222 -10.81 12.08 7.56
C ALA A 222 -10.93 10.63 8.07
N LEU A 223 -11.82 9.84 7.48
CA LEU A 223 -11.99 8.41 7.84
C LEU A 223 -10.71 7.62 7.61
N THR A 224 -10.04 7.81 6.46
CA THR A 224 -8.78 7.12 6.14
C THR A 224 -7.67 7.49 7.11
N ASN A 225 -7.54 8.78 7.45
CA ASN A 225 -6.52 9.25 8.40
C ASN A 225 -6.78 8.69 9.81
N ASN A 226 -8.02 8.72 10.27
CA ASN A 226 -8.40 8.17 11.58
C ASN A 226 -8.17 6.66 11.62
N LEU A 227 -8.53 5.93 10.57
CA LEU A 227 -8.30 4.49 10.47
C LEU A 227 -6.80 4.16 10.53
N MET A 228 -5.98 4.90 9.78
CA MET A 228 -4.52 4.73 9.81
C MET A 228 -3.97 4.93 11.22
N GLN A 229 -4.38 6.00 11.92
CA GLN A 229 -3.94 6.26 13.30
C GLN A 229 -4.41 5.16 14.27
N ALA A 230 -5.65 4.70 14.13
CA ALA A 230 -6.17 3.61 14.95
C ALA A 230 -5.37 2.31 14.75
N ARG A 231 -5.02 1.97 13.50
CA ARG A 231 -4.22 0.77 13.20
C ARG A 231 -2.79 0.86 13.74
N LEU A 232 -2.16 2.03 13.66
CA LEU A 232 -0.85 2.26 14.29
C LEU A 232 -0.91 2.13 15.81
N ALA A 233 -1.93 2.71 16.45
CA ALA A 233 -2.14 2.61 17.89
C ALA A 233 -2.41 1.16 18.34
N GLU A 234 -3.26 0.43 17.61
CA GLU A 234 -3.55 -0.99 17.85
C GLU A 234 -2.28 -1.86 17.77
N ALA A 235 -1.47 -1.67 16.72
CA ALA A 235 -0.22 -2.41 16.55
C ALA A 235 0.78 -2.11 17.67
N SER A 236 0.89 -0.84 18.08
CA SER A 236 1.76 -0.43 19.19
C SER A 236 1.28 -1.01 20.52
N ALA A 237 -0.02 -0.96 20.81
CA ALA A 237 -0.61 -1.54 22.02
C ALA A 237 -0.45 -3.07 22.04
N GLY A 238 -0.52 -3.74 20.89
CA GLY A 238 -0.22 -5.17 20.72
C GLY A 238 1.26 -5.52 20.87
N GLY A 239 2.13 -4.53 21.12
CA GLY A 239 3.55 -4.71 21.34
C GLY A 239 4.35 -4.97 20.05
N THR A 240 3.84 -4.60 18.90
CA THR A 240 4.61 -4.60 17.65
C THR A 240 5.67 -3.52 17.75
N ARG A 241 6.92 -3.88 17.50
CA ARG A 241 8.03 -2.91 17.42
C ARG A 241 7.94 -2.17 16.09
N LEU A 242 7.41 -0.97 16.13
CA LEU A 242 7.01 -0.20 14.97
C LEU A 242 7.64 1.19 14.98
N LEU A 243 8.22 1.57 13.84
CA LEU A 243 8.56 2.95 13.51
C LEU A 243 7.74 3.38 12.28
N SER A 244 6.96 4.45 12.42
CA SER A 244 6.20 5.02 11.30
C SER A 244 6.95 6.20 10.70
N LEU A 245 7.21 6.14 9.39
CA LEU A 245 7.76 7.22 8.58
C LEU A 245 6.62 7.90 7.79
N VAL A 246 6.53 9.20 7.93
CA VAL A 246 5.65 10.04 7.11
C VAL A 246 6.54 11.13 6.49
N PRO A 247 6.98 10.95 5.23
CA PRO A 247 7.84 11.95 4.58
C PRO A 247 7.15 13.31 4.56
N PRO A 248 7.80 14.38 5.06
CA PRO A 248 7.25 15.72 4.96
C PRO A 248 7.23 16.15 3.49
N LEU A 249 6.07 16.55 3.00
CA LEU A 249 5.92 17.04 1.64
C LEU A 249 5.69 18.55 1.67
N GLU A 250 6.59 19.32 1.09
CA GLU A 250 6.55 20.79 1.05
C GLU A 250 5.41 21.32 0.15
N ARG A 251 4.92 20.46 -0.77
CA ARG A 251 3.80 20.76 -1.65
C ARG A 251 2.76 19.67 -1.64
N ARG A 252 1.53 20.02 -1.97
CA ARG A 252 0.48 19.02 -2.17
C ARG A 252 0.76 18.19 -3.41
N VAL A 253 0.68 16.88 -3.26
CA VAL A 253 0.80 15.91 -4.34
C VAL A 253 -0.50 15.12 -4.42
N GLY A 254 -1.19 15.19 -5.55
CA GLY A 254 -2.40 14.40 -5.82
C GLY A 254 -2.08 12.93 -6.04
N LEU A 255 -3.08 12.06 -5.90
CA LEU A 255 -2.92 10.60 -6.04
C LEU A 255 -2.35 10.18 -7.40
N PHE A 256 -2.55 11.00 -8.44
CA PHE A 256 -2.18 10.74 -9.83
C PHE A 256 -1.20 11.77 -10.40
N ASP A 257 -0.52 12.53 -9.56
CA ASP A 257 0.50 13.51 -9.98
C ASP A 257 1.83 12.81 -10.26
N THR A 258 1.90 12.15 -11.42
CA THR A 258 3.08 11.37 -11.82
C THR A 258 4.32 12.22 -12.09
N ALA A 259 4.17 13.51 -12.36
CA ALA A 259 5.30 14.43 -12.51
C ALA A 259 6.06 14.68 -11.19
N ALA A 260 5.41 14.39 -10.04
CA ALA A 260 6.02 14.52 -8.73
C ALA A 260 6.91 13.32 -8.33
N MET A 261 6.99 12.26 -9.13
CA MET A 261 7.72 11.04 -8.75
C MET A 261 9.17 11.27 -8.33
N PRO A 262 10.01 12.03 -9.07
CA PRO A 262 11.38 12.27 -8.64
C PRO A 262 11.47 12.98 -7.28
N TYR A 263 10.60 13.97 -7.07
CA TYR A 263 10.49 14.69 -5.79
C TYR A 263 10.09 13.74 -4.65
N LEU A 264 9.18 12.81 -4.89
CA LEU A 264 8.69 11.87 -3.89
C LEU A 264 9.76 10.82 -3.51
N VAL A 265 10.52 10.32 -4.48
CA VAL A 265 11.66 9.43 -4.21
C VAL A 265 12.68 10.13 -3.32
N GLU A 266 13.00 11.39 -3.64
CA GLU A 266 13.90 12.21 -2.82
C GLU A 266 13.34 12.49 -1.42
N ALA A 267 12.03 12.75 -1.30
CA ALA A 267 11.38 12.91 0.01
C ALA A 267 11.46 11.62 0.86
N GLY A 268 11.31 10.45 0.24
CA GLY A 268 11.51 9.16 0.89
C GLY A 268 12.94 8.96 1.38
N ARG A 269 13.92 9.32 0.54
CA ARG A 269 15.35 9.26 0.89
C ARG A 269 15.65 10.12 2.12
N ARG A 270 15.31 11.41 2.07
CA ARG A 270 15.56 12.37 3.17
C ARG A 270 14.86 11.96 4.47
N ALA A 271 13.60 11.51 4.39
CA ALA A 271 12.89 11.07 5.58
C ALA A 271 13.54 9.85 6.23
N THR A 272 14.08 8.93 5.42
CA THR A 272 14.76 7.75 5.92
C THR A 272 16.13 8.09 6.51
N GLU A 273 16.90 8.94 5.86
CA GLU A 273 18.17 9.44 6.36
C GLU A 273 18.02 10.12 7.72
N ALA A 274 17.04 10.99 7.87
CA ALA A 274 16.73 11.65 9.13
C ALA A 274 16.31 10.67 10.25
N ALA A 275 15.71 9.53 9.87
CA ALA A 275 15.23 8.51 10.80
C ALA A 275 16.25 7.40 11.09
N LEU A 276 17.43 7.38 10.46
CA LEU A 276 18.42 6.29 10.61
C LEU A 276 18.75 5.96 12.09
N PRO A 277 18.96 6.95 12.99
CA PRO A 277 19.21 6.60 14.39
C PRO A 277 18.06 5.82 15.03
N ALA A 278 16.81 6.18 14.72
CA ALA A 278 15.62 5.49 15.23
C ALA A 278 15.45 4.11 14.59
N ILE A 279 15.78 3.97 13.31
CA ILE A 279 15.75 2.67 12.58
C ILE A 279 16.79 1.72 13.18
N HIS A 280 18.02 2.18 13.43
CA HIS A 280 19.04 1.36 14.09
C HIS A 280 18.58 0.95 15.49
N ALA A 281 18.05 1.86 16.31
CA ALA A 281 17.52 1.54 17.63
C ALA A 281 16.35 0.54 17.57
N LEU A 282 15.49 0.63 16.52
CA LEU A 282 14.42 -0.32 16.27
C LEU A 282 14.96 -1.73 16.03
N LEU A 283 16.05 -1.86 15.29
CA LEU A 283 16.62 -3.16 14.89
C LEU A 283 17.56 -3.77 15.96
N GLN A 284 18.25 -2.95 16.75
CA GLN A 284 19.24 -3.41 17.74
C GLN A 284 18.65 -3.96 19.04
N ARG A 285 17.41 -3.62 19.40
CA ARG A 285 16.75 -4.17 20.59
C ARG A 285 16.44 -5.65 20.40
N THR A 286 17.39 -6.51 20.72
CA THR A 286 17.16 -7.96 20.85
C THR A 286 16.08 -8.21 21.92
N PRO A 287 15.17 -9.19 21.75
CA PRO A 287 14.32 -9.61 22.85
C PRO A 287 15.22 -10.03 23.98
N GLN A 288 15.09 -9.40 25.16
CA GLN A 288 15.66 -9.99 26.38
C GLN A 288 15.00 -11.35 26.53
N LEU A 289 15.77 -12.42 26.31
CA LEU A 289 15.45 -13.73 26.82
C LEU A 289 15.27 -13.56 28.32
N VAL A 290 14.03 -13.53 28.78
CA VAL A 290 13.72 -13.71 30.18
C VAL A 290 14.11 -15.16 30.45
N ALA A 291 15.33 -15.33 31.02
CA ALA A 291 15.74 -16.58 31.61
C ALA A 291 14.74 -16.91 32.71
N ALA A 292 14.02 -18.02 32.54
CA ALA A 292 13.15 -18.60 33.55
C ALA A 292 14.00 -19.29 34.61
#